data_e07d5b7075ee1478ab0e680be991af9a
#
_entry.id   e07d5b7075ee1478ab0e680be991af9a
#
_cell.length_a   1.000
_cell.length_b   1.000
_cell.length_c   1.000
_cell.angle_alpha   90.00
_cell.angle_beta   90.00
_cell.angle_gamma   90.00
#
_symmetry.space_group_name_H-M   'P 1'
#
loop_
_entity.id
_entity.type
_entity.pdbx_description
1 polymer ?
#
loop_
_entity_poly.entity_id
_entity_poly.type
_entity_poly.pdbx_seq_one_letter_code
_entity_poly.pdbx_strand_id
1 'polypeptide(L)'
;MNHNYSKVLFADSVYDYLLSYGILPLDNKNNIENLKEKIDKIYLYYEELLEWNKKINLTAVTEIDGFIKRHVIDSAYLFKILNSAVRREYTAGGYILDIGSGAGFPGMIIDILIPDLKIISVESVLKKCNFQKAAARKLGLNNFKCLNINIFNYKDYDQVTAIVTRAAFNAAEIIRLIENLDLKNGTDIYLFLSKTEEVKNIGSFKYKSKKAVLDRTLYYKTDYIDGLKDNFRLIAKFKIIDK
;
A
#
# COMPACT_ATOMS: atom_id res chain seq x y z
N MET A 1 -12.40 -11.07 26.13
CA MET A 1 -11.68 -12.15 25.43
C MET A 1 -10.21 -12.07 25.82
N ASN A 2 -9.55 -13.22 26.01
CA ASN A 2 -8.14 -13.26 26.40
C ASN A 2 -7.29 -12.73 25.21
N HIS A 3 -6.39 -11.78 25.46
CA HIS A 3 -5.55 -11.13 24.44
C HIS A 3 -4.78 -12.14 23.55
N ASN A 4 -4.26 -13.21 24.14
CA ASN A 4 -3.59 -14.29 23.41
C ASN A 4 -4.52 -15.02 22.42
N TYR A 5 -5.77 -15.24 22.80
CA TYR A 5 -6.74 -15.90 21.92
C TYR A 5 -7.07 -15.05 20.67
N SER A 6 -7.24 -13.74 20.87
CA SER A 6 -7.46 -12.81 19.76
C SER A 6 -6.28 -12.75 18.79
N LYS A 7 -5.06 -12.80 19.31
CA LYS A 7 -3.84 -12.78 18.49
C LYS A 7 -3.67 -14.04 17.65
N VAL A 8 -3.99 -15.22 18.20
CA VAL A 8 -3.93 -16.49 17.46
C VAL A 8 -4.95 -16.50 16.32
N LEU A 9 -6.20 -16.15 16.61
CA LEU A 9 -7.25 -16.05 15.57
C LEU A 9 -6.90 -15.04 14.47
N PHE A 10 -6.30 -13.91 14.85
CA PHE A 10 -5.83 -12.93 13.90
C PHE A 10 -4.75 -13.52 12.98
N ALA A 11 -3.77 -14.21 13.55
CA ALA A 11 -2.69 -14.81 12.80
C ALA A 11 -3.19 -15.87 11.81
N ASP A 12 -4.06 -16.77 12.27
CA ASP A 12 -4.70 -17.78 11.45
C ASP A 12 -5.50 -17.14 10.29
N SER A 13 -6.30 -16.12 10.60
CA SER A 13 -7.07 -15.40 9.58
C SER A 13 -6.19 -14.72 8.54
N VAL A 14 -5.13 -14.03 8.94
CA VAL A 14 -4.19 -13.40 8.00
C VAL A 14 -3.52 -14.45 7.13
N TYR A 15 -3.08 -15.55 7.71
CA TYR A 15 -2.43 -16.65 7.00
C TYR A 15 -3.38 -17.25 5.96
N ASP A 16 -4.61 -17.61 6.35
CA ASP A 16 -5.62 -18.21 5.50
C ASP A 16 -6.00 -17.27 4.33
N TYR A 17 -6.16 -15.97 4.59
CA TYR A 17 -6.43 -15.01 3.54
C TYR A 17 -5.25 -14.85 2.58
N LEU A 18 -4.02 -14.73 3.07
CA LEU A 18 -2.84 -14.62 2.21
C LEU A 18 -2.67 -15.84 1.31
N LEU A 19 -2.97 -17.04 1.83
CA LEU A 19 -2.98 -18.28 1.04
C LEU A 19 -4.12 -18.32 0.03
N SER A 20 -5.36 -18.09 0.47
CA SER A 20 -6.55 -18.19 -0.39
C SER A 20 -6.51 -17.21 -1.57
N TYR A 21 -5.88 -16.06 -1.37
CA TYR A 21 -5.66 -15.08 -2.44
C TYR A 21 -4.37 -15.31 -3.24
N GLY A 22 -3.62 -16.39 -2.97
CA GLY A 22 -2.40 -16.73 -3.68
C GLY A 22 -1.31 -15.65 -3.59
N ILE A 23 -1.24 -14.97 -2.46
CA ILE A 23 -0.24 -13.92 -2.20
C ILE A 23 1.05 -14.57 -1.70
N LEU A 24 0.95 -15.67 -0.96
CA LEU A 24 2.09 -16.43 -0.47
C LEU A 24 2.32 -17.65 -1.33
N PRO A 25 3.58 -17.97 -1.70
CA PRO A 25 3.92 -19.27 -2.25
C PRO A 25 3.83 -20.33 -1.13
N LEU A 26 3.28 -21.51 -1.48
CA LEU A 26 3.12 -22.63 -0.57
C LEU A 26 4.44 -23.35 -0.18
N ASP A 27 5.57 -22.93 -0.72
CA ASP A 27 6.81 -23.71 -0.73
C ASP A 27 7.94 -23.06 0.10
N ASN A 28 7.99 -23.28 1.41
CA ASN A 28 9.22 -23.41 2.19
C ASN A 28 9.03 -23.17 3.69
N LYS A 29 9.53 -24.08 4.55
CA LYS A 29 9.50 -23.93 6.02
C LYS A 29 10.20 -22.66 6.54
N ASN A 30 11.27 -22.21 5.89
CA ASN A 30 11.96 -20.95 6.25
C ASN A 30 11.10 -19.69 6.00
N ASN A 31 10.11 -19.76 5.12
CA ASN A 31 9.15 -18.69 4.88
C ASN A 31 8.10 -18.59 6.01
N ILE A 32 7.85 -19.66 6.76
CA ILE A 32 6.80 -19.69 7.79
C ILE A 32 7.21 -18.90 9.03
N GLU A 33 8.45 -19.05 9.53
CA GLU A 33 8.92 -18.29 10.69
C GLU A 33 9.01 -16.79 10.39
N ASN A 34 9.58 -16.45 9.24
CA ASN A 34 9.62 -15.07 8.75
C ASN A 34 8.21 -14.48 8.56
N LEU A 35 7.26 -15.29 8.08
CA LEU A 35 5.87 -14.87 7.94
C LEU A 35 5.21 -14.64 9.31
N LYS A 36 5.44 -15.50 10.27
CA LYS A 36 4.91 -15.35 11.63
C LYS A 36 5.34 -14.02 12.25
N GLU A 37 6.63 -13.67 12.17
CA GLU A 37 7.13 -12.37 12.63
C GLU A 37 6.41 -11.19 11.95
N LYS A 38 6.19 -11.29 10.64
CA LYS A 38 5.47 -10.26 9.88
C LYS A 38 4.01 -10.15 10.32
N ILE A 39 3.34 -11.27 10.52
CA ILE A 39 1.95 -11.29 11.03
C ILE A 39 1.87 -10.72 12.44
N ASP A 40 2.84 -11.02 13.31
CA ASP A 40 2.93 -10.43 14.64
C ASP A 40 3.09 -8.91 14.59
N LYS A 41 3.90 -8.38 13.66
CA LYS A 41 4.00 -6.94 13.43
C LYS A 41 2.71 -6.32 12.89
N ILE A 42 1.99 -7.02 11.99
CA ILE A 42 0.69 -6.57 11.48
C ILE A 42 -0.34 -6.51 12.62
N TYR A 43 -0.34 -7.50 13.52
CA TYR A 43 -1.21 -7.48 14.69
C TYR A 43 -0.89 -6.32 15.63
N LEU A 44 0.38 -6.11 15.93
CA LEU A 44 0.83 -4.99 16.77
C LEU A 44 0.46 -3.62 16.13
N TYR A 45 0.54 -3.53 14.79
CA TYR A 45 0.08 -2.36 14.07
C TYR A 45 -1.43 -2.14 14.18
N TYR A 46 -2.22 -3.21 14.12
CA TYR A 46 -3.67 -3.14 14.33
C TYR A 46 -4.01 -2.62 15.72
N GLU A 47 -3.36 -3.12 16.76
CA GLU A 47 -3.57 -2.64 18.15
C GLU A 47 -3.23 -1.16 18.29
N GLU A 48 -2.10 -0.75 17.74
CA GLU A 48 -1.68 0.66 17.75
C GLU A 48 -2.68 1.56 17.01
N LEU A 49 -3.16 1.08 15.86
CA LEU A 49 -4.18 1.77 15.07
C LEU A 49 -5.47 1.98 15.88
N LEU A 50 -5.95 0.97 16.59
CA LEU A 50 -7.14 1.08 17.41
C LEU A 50 -6.96 2.06 18.57
N GLU A 51 -5.79 2.03 19.23
CA GLU A 51 -5.50 2.97 20.33
C GLU A 51 -5.51 4.43 19.86
N TRP A 52 -4.86 4.70 18.73
CA TRP A 52 -4.86 6.06 18.18
C TRP A 52 -6.21 6.46 17.62
N ASN A 53 -6.96 5.51 17.05
CA ASN A 53 -8.28 5.76 16.47
C ASN A 53 -9.31 6.28 17.50
N LYS A 54 -9.11 5.97 18.79
CA LYS A 54 -9.89 6.54 19.90
C LYS A 54 -9.76 8.06 20.03
N LYS A 55 -8.66 8.62 19.51
CA LYS A 55 -8.30 10.05 19.65
C LYS A 55 -8.36 10.82 18.34
N ILE A 56 -8.08 10.13 17.22
CA ILE A 56 -8.07 10.74 15.89
C ILE A 56 -8.70 9.75 14.90
N ASN A 57 -9.46 10.26 13.95
CA ASN A 57 -10.10 9.43 12.92
C ASN A 57 -9.07 8.93 11.90
N LEU A 58 -8.51 7.75 12.12
CA LEU A 58 -7.57 7.10 11.22
C LEU A 58 -8.29 6.21 10.20
N THR A 59 -9.25 5.44 10.66
CA THR A 59 -10.05 4.52 9.84
C THR A 59 -11.43 4.31 10.44
N ALA A 60 -12.42 4.08 9.57
CA ALA A 60 -13.74 3.60 9.98
C ALA A 60 -13.77 2.07 10.21
N VAL A 61 -12.71 1.36 9.81
CA VAL A 61 -12.62 -0.10 9.88
C VAL A 61 -11.89 -0.48 11.16
N THR A 62 -12.65 -0.87 12.18
CA THR A 62 -12.11 -1.22 13.51
C THR A 62 -12.17 -2.73 13.81
N GLU A 63 -13.02 -3.47 13.10
CA GLU A 63 -13.16 -4.90 13.27
C GLU A 63 -11.98 -5.66 12.65
N ILE A 64 -11.52 -6.72 13.30
CA ILE A 64 -10.37 -7.53 12.89
C ILE A 64 -10.51 -8.01 11.44
N ASP A 65 -11.61 -8.65 11.12
CA ASP A 65 -11.87 -9.19 9.78
C ASP A 65 -11.88 -8.09 8.72
N GLY A 66 -12.53 -6.98 9.01
CA GLY A 66 -12.52 -5.80 8.15
C GLY A 66 -11.12 -5.21 7.95
N PHE A 67 -10.32 -5.12 9.02
CA PHE A 67 -8.93 -4.65 8.95
C PHE A 67 -8.08 -5.56 8.06
N ILE A 68 -8.15 -6.87 8.28
CA ILE A 68 -7.38 -7.85 7.48
C ILE A 68 -7.75 -7.72 6.01
N LYS A 69 -9.03 -7.79 5.68
CA LYS A 69 -9.50 -7.78 4.29
C LYS A 69 -9.26 -6.45 3.58
N ARG A 70 -9.62 -5.32 4.21
CA ARG A 70 -9.60 -4.00 3.57
C ARG A 70 -8.26 -3.28 3.65
N HIS A 71 -7.39 -3.68 4.57
CA HIS A 71 -6.09 -3.01 4.72
C HIS A 71 -4.93 -3.96 4.47
N VAL A 72 -4.90 -5.14 5.12
CA VAL A 72 -3.77 -6.06 4.96
C VAL A 72 -3.78 -6.68 3.57
N ILE A 73 -4.88 -7.30 3.17
CA ILE A 73 -4.95 -8.03 1.88
C ILE A 73 -4.87 -7.06 0.70
N ASP A 74 -5.57 -5.93 0.74
CA ASP A 74 -5.44 -4.90 -0.30
C ASP A 74 -3.98 -4.49 -0.51
N SER A 75 -3.25 -4.21 0.59
CA SER A 75 -1.83 -3.84 0.53
C SER A 75 -0.94 -4.99 0.06
N ALA A 76 -1.24 -6.21 0.50
CA ALA A 76 -0.50 -7.41 0.15
C ALA A 76 -0.63 -7.80 -1.34
N TYR A 77 -1.69 -7.37 -2.02
CA TYR A 77 -1.77 -7.52 -3.48
C TYR A 77 -0.69 -6.71 -4.21
N LEU A 78 -0.30 -5.56 -3.70
CA LEU A 78 0.84 -4.83 -4.24
C LEU A 78 2.14 -5.63 -4.06
N PHE A 79 2.32 -6.32 -2.93
CA PHE A 79 3.43 -7.24 -2.72
C PHE A 79 3.53 -8.29 -3.83
N LYS A 80 2.41 -8.86 -4.28
CA LYS A 80 2.38 -9.84 -5.37
C LYS A 80 2.94 -9.27 -6.68
N ILE A 81 2.69 -7.99 -6.96
CA ILE A 81 3.22 -7.31 -8.15
C ILE A 81 4.72 -7.01 -7.98
N LEU A 82 5.13 -6.60 -6.78
CA LEU A 82 6.50 -6.18 -6.47
C LEU A 82 7.47 -7.35 -6.26
N ASN A 83 6.97 -8.56 -5.97
CA ASN A 83 7.79 -9.69 -5.51
C ASN A 83 8.52 -10.47 -6.62
N SER A 84 8.30 -10.14 -7.90
CA SER A 84 9.00 -10.79 -9.02
C SER A 84 10.29 -10.02 -9.41
N ALA A 85 10.70 -10.02 -10.65
CA ALA A 85 11.92 -9.35 -11.16
C ALA A 85 12.06 -7.85 -10.78
N VAL A 86 10.98 -7.23 -10.39
CA VAL A 86 10.85 -5.80 -10.04
C VAL A 86 11.53 -5.44 -8.71
N ARG A 87 11.63 -6.38 -7.77
CA ARG A 87 12.20 -6.12 -6.43
C ARG A 87 13.64 -5.57 -6.48
N ARG A 88 14.46 -6.03 -7.44
CA ARG A 88 15.85 -5.56 -7.58
C ARG A 88 15.94 -4.10 -7.98
N GLU A 89 15.06 -3.63 -8.84
CA GLU A 89 15.03 -2.24 -9.28
C GLU A 89 14.67 -1.29 -8.13
N TYR A 90 13.77 -1.70 -7.22
CA TYR A 90 13.33 -0.87 -6.10
C TYR A 90 14.29 -0.87 -4.91
N THR A 91 15.13 -1.89 -4.76
CA THR A 91 16.12 -1.97 -3.67
C THR A 91 17.47 -1.38 -4.05
N ALA A 92 17.72 -1.09 -5.33
CA ALA A 92 19.01 -0.57 -5.85
C ALA A 92 19.26 0.92 -5.55
N GLY A 93 18.71 1.45 -4.44
CA GLY A 93 18.99 2.81 -3.97
C GLY A 93 17.83 3.79 -4.13
N GLY A 94 16.70 3.37 -4.73
CA GLY A 94 15.49 4.18 -4.81
C GLY A 94 14.51 3.93 -3.66
N TYR A 95 13.36 4.60 -3.71
CA TYR A 95 12.27 4.40 -2.76
C TYR A 95 10.89 4.48 -3.43
N ILE A 96 9.92 3.89 -2.76
CA ILE A 96 8.50 3.98 -3.11
C ILE A 96 7.88 5.17 -2.37
N LEU A 97 7.21 6.05 -3.11
CA LEU A 97 6.48 7.18 -2.56
C LEU A 97 5.01 6.81 -2.38
N ASP A 98 4.55 6.70 -1.12
CA ASP A 98 3.16 6.43 -0.76
C ASP A 98 2.41 7.74 -0.54
N ILE A 99 1.52 8.10 -1.46
CA ILE A 99 0.85 9.41 -1.49
C ILE A 99 -0.53 9.32 -0.85
N GLY A 100 -0.75 10.16 0.17
CA GLY A 100 -2.03 10.22 0.87
C GLY A 100 -2.32 8.96 1.67
N SER A 101 -1.30 8.41 2.31
CA SER A 101 -1.32 7.12 2.98
C SER A 101 -2.30 7.02 4.16
N GLY A 102 -2.82 8.14 4.67
CA GLY A 102 -3.75 8.16 5.79
C GLY A 102 -3.16 7.54 7.06
N ALA A 103 -3.68 6.39 7.43
CA ALA A 103 -3.12 5.61 8.54
C ALA A 103 -1.87 4.81 8.14
N GLY A 104 -1.23 5.06 6.98
CA GLY A 104 -0.03 4.38 6.54
C GLY A 104 -0.28 3.22 5.57
N PHE A 105 -1.43 3.21 4.88
CA PHE A 105 -1.76 2.18 3.89
C PHE A 105 -1.60 2.68 2.45
N PRO A 106 -0.97 1.88 1.58
CA PRO A 106 -0.48 0.53 1.79
C PRO A 106 0.95 0.46 2.35
N GLY A 107 1.67 1.58 2.47
CA GLY A 107 3.11 1.65 2.69
C GLY A 107 3.61 0.86 3.91
N MET A 108 2.97 0.98 5.08
CA MET A 108 3.41 0.27 6.28
C MET A 108 3.26 -1.24 6.17
N ILE A 109 2.18 -1.72 5.55
CA ILE A 109 2.01 -3.16 5.32
C ILE A 109 3.05 -3.67 4.33
N ILE A 110 3.37 -2.90 3.29
CA ILE A 110 4.42 -3.26 2.34
C ILE A 110 5.79 -3.30 3.00
N ASP A 111 6.15 -2.34 3.87
CA ASP A 111 7.42 -2.34 4.60
C ASP A 111 7.52 -3.55 5.54
N ILE A 112 6.44 -3.92 6.24
CA ILE A 112 6.41 -5.14 7.06
C ILE A 112 6.64 -6.38 6.20
N LEU A 113 6.00 -6.47 5.03
CA LEU A 113 6.10 -7.63 4.14
C LEU A 113 7.44 -7.69 3.40
N ILE A 114 8.01 -6.54 3.03
CA ILE A 114 9.26 -6.43 2.28
C ILE A 114 10.18 -5.40 2.97
N PRO A 115 10.83 -5.75 4.08
CA PRO A 115 11.58 -4.80 4.90
C PRO A 115 12.82 -4.19 4.20
N ASP A 116 13.23 -4.74 3.07
CA ASP A 116 14.34 -4.18 2.26
C ASP A 116 13.91 -2.98 1.38
N LEU A 117 12.61 -2.75 1.23
CA LEU A 117 12.11 -1.61 0.46
C LEU A 117 12.13 -0.34 1.29
N LYS A 118 12.66 0.73 0.72
CA LYS A 118 12.53 2.06 1.32
C LYS A 118 11.18 2.66 0.92
N ILE A 119 10.42 3.08 1.91
CA ILE A 119 9.10 3.69 1.70
C ILE A 119 9.06 5.07 2.33
N ILE A 120 8.72 6.07 1.53
CA ILE A 120 8.44 7.41 2.00
C ILE A 120 6.93 7.66 1.86
N SER A 121 6.26 7.78 2.99
CA SER A 121 4.86 8.17 3.06
C SER A 121 4.74 9.69 3.09
N VAL A 122 3.87 10.25 2.26
CA VAL A 122 3.53 11.67 2.24
C VAL A 122 2.10 11.85 2.71
N GLU A 123 1.93 12.49 3.85
CA GLU A 123 0.64 12.72 4.50
C GLU A 123 0.53 14.18 4.97
N SER A 124 -0.50 14.88 4.49
CA SER A 124 -0.70 16.30 4.80
C SER A 124 -1.25 16.55 6.22
N VAL A 125 -1.98 15.58 6.77
CA VAL A 125 -2.60 15.69 8.09
C VAL A 125 -1.59 15.32 9.18
N LEU A 126 -1.13 16.32 9.93
CA LEU A 126 -0.10 16.16 10.97
C LEU A 126 -0.40 15.02 11.96
N LYS A 127 -1.64 14.91 12.43
CA LYS A 127 -2.04 13.87 13.39
C LYS A 127 -1.86 12.47 12.81
N LYS A 128 -2.19 12.27 11.54
CA LYS A 128 -2.01 10.98 10.84
C LYS A 128 -0.53 10.67 10.61
N CYS A 129 0.27 11.67 10.23
CA CYS A 129 1.72 11.50 10.11
C CYS A 129 2.37 11.17 11.46
N ASN A 130 1.94 11.80 12.56
CA ASN A 130 2.43 11.48 13.90
C ASN A 130 2.10 10.04 14.31
N PHE A 131 0.90 9.57 14.01
CA PHE A 131 0.54 8.16 14.18
C PHE A 131 1.51 7.25 13.42
N GLN A 132 1.71 7.50 12.13
CA GLN A 132 2.59 6.66 11.29
C GLN A 132 4.03 6.62 11.85
N LYS A 133 4.55 7.76 12.30
CA LYS A 133 5.88 7.84 12.94
C LYS A 133 5.96 7.04 14.24
N ALA A 134 4.91 7.10 15.06
CA ALA A 134 4.84 6.35 16.31
C ALA A 134 4.76 4.85 16.05
N ALA A 135 3.87 4.43 15.14
CA ALA A 135 3.69 3.04 14.75
C ALA A 135 4.96 2.47 14.12
N ALA A 136 5.58 3.16 13.16
CA ALA A 136 6.83 2.73 12.55
C ALA A 136 7.94 2.48 13.57
N ARG A 137 8.10 3.37 14.54
CA ARG A 137 9.06 3.20 15.64
C ARG A 137 8.75 2.00 16.51
N LYS A 138 7.48 1.82 16.90
CA LYS A 138 7.03 0.70 17.74
C LYS A 138 7.23 -0.65 17.04
N LEU A 139 7.06 -0.69 15.72
CA LEU A 139 7.19 -1.89 14.89
C LEU A 139 8.63 -2.15 14.41
N GLY A 140 9.56 -1.23 14.65
CA GLY A 140 10.94 -1.34 14.16
C GLY A 140 11.06 -1.24 12.64
N LEU A 141 10.22 -0.42 11.98
CA LEU A 141 10.24 -0.22 10.53
C LEU A 141 11.32 0.80 10.16
N ASN A 142 12.55 0.33 9.96
CA ASN A 142 13.70 1.20 9.74
C ASN A 142 13.73 1.84 8.33
N ASN A 143 13.05 1.24 7.37
CA ASN A 143 13.00 1.71 5.99
C ASN A 143 11.72 2.51 5.66
N PHE A 144 10.83 2.68 6.64
CA PHE A 144 9.63 3.49 6.53
C PHE A 144 9.83 4.89 7.10
N LYS A 145 9.49 5.92 6.33
CA LYS A 145 9.53 7.32 6.78
C LYS A 145 8.24 8.03 6.41
N CYS A 146 7.62 8.74 7.35
CA CYS A 146 6.49 9.61 7.05
C CYS A 146 6.91 11.08 7.07
N LEU A 147 6.56 11.79 6.00
CA LEU A 147 6.74 13.23 5.84
C LEU A 147 5.39 13.92 5.98
N ASN A 148 5.30 14.87 6.91
CA ASN A 148 4.12 15.73 7.01
C ASN A 148 4.24 16.89 6.03
N ILE A 149 3.82 16.66 4.81
CA ILE A 149 3.87 17.63 3.72
C ILE A 149 2.71 17.42 2.76
N ASN A 150 2.23 18.49 2.15
CA ASN A 150 1.34 18.36 1.01
C ASN A 150 2.15 17.89 -0.19
N ILE A 151 1.65 16.89 -0.93
CA ILE A 151 2.37 16.29 -2.06
C ILE A 151 2.79 17.31 -3.13
N PHE A 152 2.03 18.37 -3.34
CA PHE A 152 2.37 19.45 -4.27
C PHE A 152 3.61 20.26 -3.84
N ASN A 153 3.99 20.19 -2.57
CA ASN A 153 5.20 20.80 -2.02
C ASN A 153 6.39 19.84 -1.95
N TYR A 154 6.18 18.56 -2.23
CA TYR A 154 7.24 17.58 -2.29
C TYR A 154 8.09 17.82 -3.55
N LYS A 155 9.43 17.75 -3.42
CA LYS A 155 10.36 18.10 -4.51
C LYS A 155 11.45 17.06 -4.78
N ASP A 156 11.64 16.12 -3.88
CA ASP A 156 12.72 15.13 -3.97
C ASP A 156 12.24 13.90 -4.75
N TYR A 157 12.17 14.03 -6.09
CA TYR A 157 11.76 12.94 -6.97
C TYR A 157 12.93 12.13 -7.54
N ASP A 158 14.17 12.51 -7.26
CA ASP A 158 15.36 11.96 -7.91
C ASP A 158 15.55 10.46 -7.69
N GLN A 159 15.14 9.96 -6.55
CA GLN A 159 15.25 8.56 -6.19
C GLN A 159 13.89 7.84 -6.13
N VAL A 160 12.82 8.48 -6.59
CA VAL A 160 11.50 7.84 -6.66
C VAL A 160 11.49 6.81 -7.77
N THR A 161 11.43 5.54 -7.41
CA THR A 161 11.33 4.41 -8.35
C THR A 161 9.89 4.03 -8.64
N ALA A 162 9.02 4.20 -7.64
CA ALA A 162 7.60 4.00 -7.83
C ALA A 162 6.76 4.95 -6.96
N ILE A 163 5.56 5.20 -7.43
CA ILE A 163 4.49 5.86 -6.66
C ILE A 163 3.40 4.85 -6.38
N VAL A 164 2.87 4.89 -5.18
CA VAL A 164 1.64 4.18 -4.81
C VAL A 164 0.65 5.16 -4.21
N THR A 165 -0.63 5.00 -4.55
CA THR A 165 -1.71 5.74 -3.90
C THR A 165 -2.96 4.89 -3.81
N ARG A 166 -3.64 4.98 -2.66
CA ARG A 166 -4.85 4.22 -2.35
C ARG A 166 -5.93 5.13 -1.77
N ALA A 167 -7.09 5.17 -2.42
CA ALA A 167 -8.31 5.86 -1.95
C ALA A 167 -8.16 7.35 -1.58
N ALA A 168 -7.04 7.99 -1.93
CA ALA A 168 -6.82 9.39 -1.64
C ALA A 168 -7.49 10.33 -2.65
N PHE A 169 -7.73 9.83 -3.88
CA PHE A 169 -8.17 10.64 -5.00
C PHE A 169 -9.02 9.82 -5.97
N ASN A 170 -9.90 10.48 -6.71
CA ASN A 170 -10.52 9.87 -7.89
C ASN A 170 -9.52 9.83 -9.07
N ALA A 171 -9.83 9.06 -10.11
CA ALA A 171 -8.92 8.84 -11.23
C ALA A 171 -8.46 10.15 -11.92
N ALA A 172 -9.35 11.12 -12.08
CA ALA A 172 -9.01 12.40 -12.70
C ALA A 172 -8.10 13.25 -11.80
N GLU A 173 -8.32 13.24 -10.50
CA GLU A 173 -7.46 13.93 -9.53
C GLU A 173 -6.08 13.31 -9.48
N ILE A 174 -5.98 11.98 -9.53
CA ILE A 174 -4.70 11.26 -9.58
C ILE A 174 -3.92 11.65 -10.84
N ILE A 175 -4.55 11.71 -11.99
CA ILE A 175 -3.91 12.12 -13.24
C ILE A 175 -3.36 13.54 -13.11
N ARG A 176 -4.17 14.48 -12.65
CA ARG A 176 -3.75 15.87 -12.42
C ARG A 176 -2.61 15.97 -11.41
N LEU A 177 -2.67 15.16 -10.37
CA LEU A 177 -1.60 15.08 -9.39
C LEU A 177 -0.30 14.64 -10.07
N ILE A 178 -0.31 13.52 -10.77
CA ILE A 178 0.87 12.95 -11.43
C ILE A 178 1.46 13.91 -12.47
N GLU A 179 0.61 14.63 -13.21
CA GLU A 179 1.04 15.65 -14.18
C GLU A 179 1.88 16.77 -13.55
N ASN A 180 1.70 17.05 -12.26
CA ASN A 180 2.44 18.07 -11.52
C ASN A 180 3.69 17.55 -10.81
N LEU A 181 3.93 16.25 -10.77
CA LEU A 181 5.12 15.67 -10.14
C LEU A 181 6.30 15.70 -11.14
N ASP A 182 7.52 15.67 -10.62
CA ASP A 182 8.73 15.67 -11.47
C ASP A 182 9.35 14.26 -11.55
N LEU A 183 8.61 13.34 -12.15
CA LEU A 183 8.96 11.93 -12.23
C LEU A 183 9.96 11.65 -13.35
N LYS A 184 10.89 10.73 -13.09
CA LYS A 184 11.84 10.25 -14.08
C LYS A 184 11.21 9.25 -15.06
N ASN A 185 11.85 9.10 -16.20
CA ASN A 185 11.55 7.99 -17.11
C ASN A 185 11.77 6.65 -16.39
N GLY A 186 10.88 5.71 -16.60
CA GLY A 186 10.92 4.40 -15.93
C GLY A 186 10.20 4.35 -14.58
N THR A 187 9.79 5.49 -13.99
CA THR A 187 9.02 5.48 -12.72
C THR A 187 7.71 4.71 -12.90
N ASP A 188 7.46 3.76 -12.03
CA ASP A 188 6.21 3.02 -11.98
C ASP A 188 5.17 3.74 -11.10
N ILE A 189 3.89 3.63 -11.47
CA ILE A 189 2.77 4.23 -10.73
C ILE A 189 1.73 3.16 -10.47
N TYR A 190 1.42 2.91 -9.20
CA TYR A 190 0.43 1.93 -8.76
C TYR A 190 -0.80 2.63 -8.19
N LEU A 191 -1.91 2.52 -8.89
CA LEU A 191 -3.20 3.11 -8.49
C LEU A 191 -4.13 2.01 -8.00
N PHE A 192 -4.57 2.12 -6.76
CA PHE A 192 -5.65 1.29 -6.22
C PHE A 192 -6.99 1.90 -6.60
N LEU A 193 -7.77 1.20 -7.40
CA LEU A 193 -9.04 1.65 -7.93
C LEU A 193 -10.16 0.69 -7.56
N SER A 194 -11.37 1.22 -7.42
CA SER A 194 -12.56 0.44 -7.03
C SER A 194 -13.44 0.04 -8.22
N LYS A 195 -13.26 0.67 -9.38
CA LYS A 195 -14.10 0.44 -10.57
C LYS A 195 -13.28 0.22 -11.82
N THR A 196 -13.66 -0.80 -12.58
CA THR A 196 -13.05 -1.15 -13.87
C THR A 196 -13.19 -0.01 -14.91
N GLU A 197 -14.28 0.75 -14.85
CA GLU A 197 -14.55 1.88 -15.75
C GLU A 197 -13.51 3.00 -15.59
N GLU A 198 -12.99 3.20 -14.38
CA GLU A 198 -11.95 4.19 -14.11
C GLU A 198 -10.67 3.90 -14.89
N VAL A 199 -10.30 2.61 -15.03
CA VAL A 199 -9.09 2.22 -15.79
C VAL A 199 -9.28 2.38 -17.28
N LYS A 200 -10.47 2.04 -17.81
CA LYS A 200 -10.77 2.21 -19.24
C LYS A 200 -10.67 3.67 -19.66
N ASN A 201 -11.08 4.58 -18.79
CA ASN A 201 -11.02 6.02 -19.03
C ASN A 201 -9.60 6.59 -18.89
N ILE A 202 -8.70 5.93 -18.12
CA ILE A 202 -7.34 6.40 -17.94
C ILE A 202 -6.44 5.97 -19.11
N GLY A 203 -6.55 4.74 -19.61
CA GLY A 203 -5.82 4.14 -20.75
C GLY A 203 -4.35 4.52 -20.87
N SER A 204 -4.11 5.73 -21.30
CA SER A 204 -2.82 6.43 -21.24
C SER A 204 -3.09 7.93 -21.10
N PHE A 205 -2.24 8.64 -20.38
CA PHE A 205 -2.35 10.09 -20.25
C PHE A 205 -1.02 10.78 -20.57
N LYS A 206 -1.10 12.00 -21.05
CA LYS A 206 0.08 12.82 -21.32
C LYS A 206 0.68 13.25 -19.99
N TYR A 207 1.99 13.21 -19.89
CA TYR A 207 2.74 13.67 -18.75
C TYR A 207 3.87 14.60 -19.19
N LYS A 208 3.67 15.91 -19.11
CA LYS A 208 4.64 16.91 -19.61
C LYS A 208 5.11 16.54 -21.05
N SER A 209 6.41 16.34 -21.24
CA SER A 209 7.02 15.81 -22.48
C SER A 209 6.97 14.27 -22.59
N LYS A 210 6.48 13.56 -21.58
CA LYS A 210 6.45 12.10 -21.45
C LYS A 210 5.02 11.56 -21.56
N LYS A 211 4.87 10.25 -21.44
CA LYS A 211 3.59 9.57 -21.29
C LYS A 211 3.59 8.68 -20.08
N ALA A 212 2.47 8.61 -19.37
CA ALA A 212 2.17 7.52 -18.49
C ALA A 212 1.34 6.50 -19.26
N VAL A 213 1.89 5.31 -19.45
CA VAL A 213 1.26 4.24 -20.22
C VAL A 213 0.84 3.12 -19.27
N LEU A 214 -0.39 2.64 -19.44
CA LEU A 214 -0.87 1.48 -18.71
C LEU A 214 -0.03 0.26 -19.09
N ASP A 215 0.70 -0.27 -18.12
CA ASP A 215 1.56 -1.45 -18.29
C ASP A 215 0.78 -2.73 -17.92
N ARG A 216 0.08 -2.70 -16.79
CA ARG A 216 -0.63 -3.87 -16.28
C ARG A 216 -1.82 -3.48 -15.40
N THR A 217 -2.82 -4.33 -15.38
CA THR A 217 -3.92 -4.28 -14.42
C THR A 217 -4.01 -5.60 -13.69
N LEU A 218 -3.95 -5.58 -12.35
CA LEU A 218 -4.20 -6.72 -11.51
C LEU A 218 -5.60 -6.59 -10.91
N TYR A 219 -6.46 -7.53 -11.27
CA TYR A 219 -7.80 -7.67 -10.67
C TYR A 219 -7.73 -8.64 -9.50
N TYR A 220 -8.40 -8.31 -8.40
CA TYR A 220 -8.56 -9.22 -7.27
C TYR A 220 -9.97 -9.11 -6.69
N LYS A 221 -10.50 -10.25 -6.28
CA LYS A 221 -11.83 -10.35 -5.71
C LYS A 221 -11.80 -9.92 -4.25
N THR A 222 -12.82 -9.19 -3.81
CA THR A 222 -12.98 -8.77 -2.43
C THR A 222 -14.34 -9.24 -1.93
N ASP A 223 -14.40 -10.45 -1.39
CA ASP A 223 -15.64 -11.08 -0.92
C ASP A 223 -16.26 -10.42 0.32
N TYR A 224 -15.63 -9.35 0.80
CA TYR A 224 -15.96 -8.70 2.07
C TYR A 224 -16.69 -7.36 1.94
N ILE A 225 -17.00 -6.92 0.73
CA ILE A 225 -17.74 -5.66 0.54
C ILE A 225 -19.20 -5.99 0.36
N ASP A 226 -19.94 -6.04 1.46
CA ASP A 226 -21.38 -6.16 1.45
C ASP A 226 -22.02 -4.99 0.67
N GLY A 227 -22.87 -5.33 -0.29
CA GLY A 227 -23.69 -4.37 -1.04
C GLY A 227 -23.08 -3.83 -2.34
N LEU A 228 -21.87 -4.20 -2.74
CA LEU A 228 -21.35 -3.91 -4.06
C LEU A 228 -21.66 -5.08 -5.02
N LYS A 229 -22.34 -4.80 -6.13
CA LYS A 229 -22.63 -5.80 -7.17
C LYS A 229 -21.39 -6.38 -7.82
N ASP A 230 -20.25 -5.66 -7.77
CA ASP A 230 -18.95 -6.08 -8.29
C ASP A 230 -17.94 -6.12 -7.15
N ASN A 231 -17.70 -7.32 -6.62
CA ASN A 231 -16.73 -7.58 -5.55
C ASN A 231 -15.27 -7.59 -6.03
N PHE A 232 -14.94 -6.72 -6.99
CA PHE A 232 -13.59 -6.63 -7.54
C PHE A 232 -12.94 -5.30 -7.20
N ARG A 233 -11.68 -5.37 -6.85
CA ARG A 233 -10.76 -4.23 -6.85
C ARG A 233 -9.66 -4.47 -7.85
N LEU A 234 -8.93 -3.43 -8.15
CA LEU A 234 -7.83 -3.51 -9.10
C LEU A 234 -6.68 -2.60 -8.70
N ILE A 235 -5.50 -3.01 -9.06
CA ILE A 235 -4.31 -2.18 -9.06
C ILE A 235 -3.91 -1.96 -10.52
N ALA A 236 -3.98 -0.73 -10.97
CA ALA A 236 -3.48 -0.35 -12.29
C ALA A 236 -2.03 0.11 -12.16
N LYS A 237 -1.14 -0.54 -12.90
CA LYS A 237 0.26 -0.14 -13.02
C LYS A 237 0.45 0.66 -14.30
N PHE A 238 0.96 1.87 -14.15
CA PHE A 238 1.43 2.69 -15.26
C PHE A 238 2.94 2.83 -15.20
N LYS A 239 3.55 3.10 -16.33
CA LYS A 239 4.96 3.42 -16.45
C LYS A 239 5.14 4.76 -17.13
N ILE A 240 6.04 5.58 -16.59
CA ILE A 240 6.46 6.82 -17.23
C ILE A 240 7.47 6.47 -18.31
N ILE A 241 7.17 6.85 -19.56
CA ILE A 241 8.05 6.65 -20.72
C ILE A 241 8.24 7.96 -21.48
N ASP A 242 9.40 8.10 -22.12
CA ASP A 242 9.63 9.19 -23.07
C ASP A 242 8.68 9.06 -24.27
N LYS A 243 8.43 10.19 -24.95
CA LYS A 243 7.60 10.22 -26.17
C LYS A 243 8.36 9.64 -27.35
#